data_8339cd8d3bc69edce0aae79fc4bbf2af
#
_entry.id   8339cd8d3bc69edce0aae79fc4bbf2af
#
_cell.length_a   1.000
_cell.length_b   1.000
_cell.length_c   1.000
_cell.angle_alpha   90.00
_cell.angle_beta   90.00
_cell.angle_gamma   90.00
#
_symmetry.space_group_name_H-M   'P 1'
#
loop_
_entity.id
_entity.type
_entity.pdbx_description
1 polymer ?
#
loop_
_entity_poly.entity_id
_entity_poly.type
_entity_poly.pdbx_seq_one_letter_code
_entity_poly.pdbx_strand_id
1 'polypeptide(L)'
;MTVTAVNYAKTLYELSVSTEAVQTTKEIFREVPGLAESLENPLVPFEAKSRVIDRVIPDEMKNFIKVACRHRNIGLLNEIFENYEE
;
A
#
# COMPACT_ATOMS: atom_id res chain seq x y z
N MET A 1 -4.10 17.22 1.72
CA MET A 1 -4.10 15.83 2.16
C MET A 1 -5.54 15.35 2.37
N THR A 2 -5.85 14.13 1.92
CA THR A 2 -7.23 13.64 1.99
C THR A 2 -7.54 13.00 3.34
N VAL A 3 -8.81 13.05 3.74
CA VAL A 3 -9.27 12.37 4.96
C VAL A 3 -9.00 10.87 4.88
N THR A 4 -9.18 10.29 3.69
CA THR A 4 -8.93 8.87 3.45
C THR A 4 -7.47 8.50 3.75
N ALA A 5 -6.51 9.30 3.25
CA ALA A 5 -5.10 9.03 3.50
C ALA A 5 -4.75 9.12 5.00
N VAL A 6 -5.32 10.09 5.70
CA VAL A 6 -5.13 10.23 7.16
C VAL A 6 -5.68 9.01 7.89
N ASN A 7 -6.85 8.52 7.51
CA ASN A 7 -7.47 7.35 8.14
C ASN A 7 -6.64 6.08 7.92
N TYR A 8 -6.08 5.90 6.71
CA TYR A 8 -5.19 4.76 6.45
C TYR A 8 -3.91 4.84 7.27
N ALA A 9 -3.33 6.04 7.41
CA ALA A 9 -2.14 6.24 8.24
C ALA A 9 -2.42 5.89 9.70
N LYS A 10 -3.57 6.29 10.23
CA LYS A 10 -4.00 5.93 11.57
C LYS A 10 -4.14 4.42 11.73
N THR A 11 -4.70 3.75 10.72
CA THR A 11 -4.83 2.30 10.73
C THR A 11 -3.46 1.62 10.82
N LEU A 12 -2.47 2.13 10.09
CA LEU A 12 -1.10 1.61 10.19
C LEU A 12 -0.54 1.73 11.61
N TYR A 13 -0.77 2.86 12.25
CA TYR A 13 -0.34 3.05 13.65
C TYR A 13 -1.02 2.05 14.58
N GLU A 14 -2.33 1.86 14.42
CA GLU A 14 -3.11 0.94 15.25
C GLU A 14 -2.66 -0.51 15.08
N LEU A 15 -2.23 -0.89 13.89
CA LEU A 15 -1.73 -2.23 13.61
C LEU A 15 -0.31 -2.46 14.12
N SER A 16 0.34 -1.42 14.62
CA SER A 16 1.73 -1.48 15.12
C SER A 16 2.71 -2.02 14.08
N VAL A 17 2.51 -1.65 12.83
CA VAL A 17 3.39 -2.06 11.74
C VAL A 17 4.75 -1.40 11.92
N SER A 18 5.83 -2.16 11.71
CA SER A 18 7.18 -1.63 11.88
C SER A 18 7.49 -0.54 10.85
N THR A 19 8.26 0.47 11.28
CA THR A 19 8.73 1.52 10.38
C THR A 19 9.54 0.93 9.23
N GLU A 20 10.31 -0.12 9.50
CA GLU A 20 11.09 -0.82 8.49
C GLU A 20 10.20 -1.41 7.39
N ALA A 21 9.09 -2.05 7.76
CA ALA A 21 8.16 -2.62 6.80
C ALA A 21 7.54 -1.53 5.92
N VAL A 22 7.19 -0.39 6.50
CA VAL A 22 6.64 0.75 5.75
C VAL A 22 7.68 1.30 4.78
N GLN A 23 8.92 1.48 5.23
CA GLN A 23 10.00 1.98 4.38
C GLN A 23 10.32 1.02 3.24
N THR A 24 10.38 -0.27 3.51
CA THR A 24 10.62 -1.27 2.48
C THR A 24 9.53 -1.23 1.42
N THR A 25 8.27 -1.16 1.83
CA THR A 25 7.14 -1.09 0.91
C THR A 25 7.22 0.18 0.05
N LYS A 26 7.52 1.30 0.67
CA LYS A 26 7.67 2.58 -0.01
C LYS A 26 8.76 2.50 -1.10
N GLU A 27 9.89 1.90 -0.77
CA GLU A 27 10.99 1.71 -1.71
C GLU A 27 10.61 0.81 -2.88
N ILE A 28 9.88 -0.26 -2.61
CA ILE A 28 9.41 -1.18 -3.65
C ILE A 28 8.54 -0.44 -4.67
N PHE A 29 7.60 0.37 -4.20
CA PHE A 29 6.75 1.15 -5.10
C PHE A 29 7.53 2.18 -5.88
N ARG A 30 8.57 2.75 -5.29
CA ARG A 30 9.41 3.74 -5.97
C ARG A 30 10.30 3.11 -7.04
N GLU A 31 10.88 1.95 -6.75
CA GLU A 31 11.83 1.28 -7.66
C GLU A 31 11.14 0.51 -8.77
N VAL A 32 9.88 0.12 -8.57
CA VAL A 32 9.11 -0.63 -9.57
C VAL A 32 7.88 0.17 -9.95
N PRO A 33 8.01 1.17 -10.82
CA PRO A 33 6.89 2.07 -11.15
C PRO A 33 5.69 1.36 -11.76
N GLY A 34 5.89 0.25 -12.46
CA GLY A 34 4.80 -0.53 -13.03
C GLY A 34 3.94 -1.25 -11.99
N LEU A 35 4.43 -1.39 -10.75
CA LEU A 35 3.69 -2.07 -9.70
C LEU A 35 2.43 -1.31 -9.33
N ALA A 36 2.53 -0.02 -9.04
CA ALA A 36 1.38 0.81 -8.70
C ALA A 36 0.37 0.84 -9.85
N GLU A 37 0.85 0.99 -11.09
CA GLU A 37 0.02 0.96 -12.27
C GLU A 37 -0.78 -0.34 -12.37
N SER A 38 -0.13 -1.47 -12.18
CA SER A 38 -0.78 -2.78 -12.24
C SER A 38 -1.84 -2.92 -11.16
N LEU A 39 -1.54 -2.46 -9.95
CA LEU A 39 -2.48 -2.55 -8.83
C LEU A 39 -3.67 -1.59 -8.97
N GLU A 40 -3.51 -0.50 -9.71
CA GLU A 40 -4.59 0.45 -9.98
C GLU A 40 -5.44 0.05 -11.20
N ASN A 41 -4.92 -0.82 -12.06
CA ASN A 41 -5.56 -1.14 -13.33
C ASN A 41 -6.86 -1.94 -13.09
N PRO A 42 -8.03 -1.38 -13.47
CA PRO A 42 -9.31 -2.06 -13.26
C PRO A 42 -9.48 -3.31 -14.12
N LEU A 43 -8.65 -3.48 -15.16
CA LEU A 43 -8.70 -4.66 -16.01
C LEU A 43 -7.98 -5.87 -15.41
N VAL A 44 -7.14 -5.65 -14.40
CA VAL A 44 -6.42 -6.73 -13.72
C VAL A 44 -7.31 -7.25 -12.58
N PRO A 45 -7.64 -8.56 -12.55
CA PRO A 45 -8.45 -9.10 -11.46
C PRO A 45 -7.77 -8.97 -10.11
N PHE A 46 -8.55 -8.80 -9.04
CA PHE A 46 -8.01 -8.71 -7.69
C PHE A 46 -7.14 -9.92 -7.32
N GLU A 47 -7.52 -11.11 -7.78
CA GLU A 47 -6.75 -12.32 -7.50
C GLU A 47 -5.31 -12.23 -8.03
N ALA A 48 -5.14 -11.69 -9.24
CA ALA A 48 -3.81 -11.48 -9.81
C ALA A 48 -3.04 -10.42 -9.03
N LYS A 49 -3.69 -9.34 -8.65
CA LYS A 49 -3.09 -8.29 -7.82
C LYS A 49 -2.64 -8.84 -6.48
N SER A 50 -3.47 -9.68 -5.86
CA SER A 50 -3.17 -10.30 -4.58
C SER A 50 -1.92 -11.19 -4.65
N ARG A 51 -1.75 -11.93 -5.75
CA ARG A 51 -0.56 -12.77 -5.95
C ARG A 51 0.72 -11.93 -6.03
N VAL A 52 0.65 -10.81 -6.72
CA VAL A 52 1.79 -9.90 -6.82
C VAL A 52 2.15 -9.34 -5.44
N ILE A 53 1.14 -8.90 -4.70
CA ILE A 53 1.33 -8.40 -3.33
C ILE A 53 1.99 -9.45 -2.45
N ASP A 54 1.54 -10.69 -2.52
CA ASP A 54 2.10 -11.79 -1.73
C ASP A 54 3.56 -12.06 -2.05
N ARG A 55 4.01 -11.76 -3.27
CA ARG A 55 5.38 -12.01 -3.69
C ARG A 55 6.35 -10.89 -3.34
N VAL A 56 5.90 -9.63 -3.40
CA VAL A 56 6.82 -8.49 -3.33
C VAL A 56 6.66 -7.64 -2.08
N ILE A 57 5.53 -7.70 -1.39
CA ILE A 57 5.27 -6.84 -0.23
C ILE A 57 5.61 -7.59 1.07
N PRO A 58 6.26 -6.92 2.05
CA PRO A 58 6.51 -7.53 3.36
C PRO A 58 5.23 -8.02 4.01
N ASP A 59 5.32 -9.13 4.75
CA ASP A 59 4.15 -9.76 5.38
C ASP A 59 3.31 -8.80 6.21
N GLU A 60 3.95 -7.93 6.97
CA GLU A 60 3.25 -6.95 7.81
C GLU A 60 2.38 -5.97 7.01
N MET A 61 2.75 -5.73 5.75
CA MET A 61 2.06 -4.75 4.89
C MET A 61 1.09 -5.38 3.90
N LYS A 62 1.11 -6.70 3.74
CA LYS A 62 0.28 -7.37 2.73
C LYS A 62 -1.20 -7.06 2.85
N ASN A 63 -1.76 -7.23 4.05
CA ASN A 63 -3.20 -7.00 4.25
C ASN A 63 -3.57 -5.54 4.02
N PHE A 64 -2.73 -4.63 4.48
CA PHE A 64 -2.96 -3.20 4.28
C PHE A 64 -2.98 -2.84 2.80
N ILE A 65 -2.00 -3.33 2.03
CA ILE A 65 -1.93 -3.06 0.59
C ILE A 65 -3.10 -3.71 -0.13
N LYS A 66 -3.50 -4.92 0.26
CA LYS A 66 -4.66 -5.59 -0.34
C LYS A 66 -5.95 -4.81 -0.10
N VAL A 67 -6.13 -4.28 1.09
CA VAL A 67 -7.30 -3.46 1.42
C VAL A 67 -7.31 -2.18 0.59
N ALA A 68 -6.17 -1.50 0.51
CA ALA A 68 -6.04 -0.29 -0.31
C ALA A 68 -6.33 -0.59 -1.78
N CYS A 69 -5.86 -1.72 -2.28
CA CYS A 69 -6.10 -2.15 -3.65
C CYS A 69 -7.59 -2.42 -3.90
N ARG A 70 -8.23 -3.14 -2.97
CA ARG A 70 -9.66 -3.46 -3.09
C ARG A 70 -10.53 -2.21 -3.09
N HIS A 71 -10.17 -1.19 -2.34
CA HIS A 71 -10.89 0.07 -2.26
C HIS A 71 -10.43 1.10 -3.30
N ARG A 72 -9.54 0.70 -4.22
CA ARG A 72 -8.99 1.55 -5.27
C ARG A 72 -8.25 2.79 -4.74
N ASN A 73 -7.56 2.62 -3.61
CA ASN A 73 -6.82 3.69 -2.95
C ASN A 73 -5.31 3.60 -3.11
N ILE A 74 -4.83 2.77 -4.05
CA ILE A 74 -3.40 2.64 -4.30
C ILE A 74 -2.76 3.97 -4.68
N GLY A 75 -3.48 4.81 -5.43
CA GLY A 75 -2.98 6.14 -5.80
C GLY A 75 -2.74 7.07 -4.62
N LEU A 76 -3.27 6.76 -3.44
CA LEU A 76 -3.09 7.56 -2.24
C LEU A 76 -1.93 7.09 -1.36
N LEU A 77 -1.21 6.03 -1.75
CA LEU A 77 -0.17 5.44 -0.91
C LEU A 77 0.92 6.43 -0.51
N ASN A 78 1.36 7.31 -1.41
CA ASN A 78 2.37 8.31 -1.08
C ASN A 78 1.91 9.22 0.05
N GLU A 79 0.68 9.71 -0.02
CA GLU A 79 0.12 10.55 1.04
C GLU A 79 -0.03 9.77 2.34
N ILE A 80 -0.45 8.51 2.26
CA ILE A 80 -0.61 7.65 3.43
C ILE A 80 0.73 7.46 4.13
N PHE A 81 1.78 7.17 3.38
CA PHE A 81 3.11 6.95 3.95
C PHE A 81 3.70 8.24 4.52
N GLU A 82 3.48 9.38 3.87
CA GLU A 82 3.93 10.66 4.40
C GLU A 82 3.28 10.96 5.74
N ASN A 83 1.98 10.70 5.87
CA ASN A 83 1.26 10.88 7.14
C ASN A 83 1.79 9.95 8.22
N TYR A 84 2.09 8.72 7.86
CA TYR A 84 2.58 7.73 8.82
C TYR A 84 3.94 8.14 9.39
N GLU A 85 4.80 8.74 8.57
CA GLU A 85 6.15 9.13 8.96
C GLU A 85 6.19 10.40 9.82
N GLU A 86 5.17 11.21 9.77
CA GLU A 86 5.06 12.38 10.62
C GLU A 86 4.58 11.96 12.01
#